data_c5b7741dae82ce9da8e737ea5fdc1890
#
_entry.id   c5b7741dae82ce9da8e737ea5fdc1890
#
_cell.length_a   1.000
_cell.length_b   1.000
_cell.length_c   1.000
_cell.angle_alpha   90.00
_cell.angle_beta   90.00
_cell.angle_gamma   90.00
#
_symmetry.space_group_name_H-M   'P 1'
#
loop_
_entity.id
_entity.type
_entity.pdbx_description
1 polymer ?
#
loop_
_entity_poly.entity_id
_entity_poly.type
_entity_poly.pdbx_seq_one_letter_code
_entity_poly.pdbx_strand_id
1 'polypeptide(L)'
;MTNIFDTHAHYSSRQFDADRDAVMRALGEGGVVGVLECATHSGDAAAVLELAHKYPFVHAALGIHPESLGEEDAATVATYHGDWRAELAAMRPLFDDPAVIAVGEIGLDHHWPLPAQEQYDLFEAQLQLAQELDLPVSVHDREAHAEMYELLRQYRPRGVLHCYSGSAEDAAWLTAQGMALGFGGAVTYKGAKRAAKVLAMVPHELAVLETDCPYMSPEPVPVSYTHLTLPTIA
;
A
#
# COMPACT_ATOMS: atom_id res chain seq x y z
N MET A 1 10.84 -16.87 -12.04
CA MET A 1 10.30 -17.15 -10.70
C MET A 1 8.85 -17.59 -10.83
N THR A 2 8.35 -18.39 -9.93
CA THR A 2 6.95 -18.81 -9.89
C THR A 2 6.43 -18.60 -8.48
N ASN A 3 5.13 -18.34 -8.34
CA ASN A 3 4.47 -18.08 -7.06
C ASN A 3 4.92 -16.76 -6.39
N ILE A 4 4.86 -15.68 -7.14
CA ILE A 4 5.14 -14.33 -6.63
C ILE A 4 3.84 -13.72 -6.12
N PHE A 5 3.88 -13.09 -4.94
CA PHE A 5 2.82 -12.24 -4.43
C PHE A 5 3.32 -10.79 -4.41
N ASP A 6 2.63 -9.90 -5.13
CA ASP A 6 2.85 -8.45 -5.07
C ASP A 6 2.04 -7.87 -3.92
N THR A 7 2.72 -7.47 -2.85
CA THR A 7 2.04 -7.09 -1.61
C THR A 7 1.54 -5.64 -1.58
N HIS A 8 1.80 -4.87 -2.63
CA HIS A 8 1.30 -3.50 -2.74
C HIS A 8 1.38 -2.98 -4.18
N ALA A 9 0.22 -2.65 -4.76
CA ALA A 9 0.11 -2.15 -6.13
C ALA A 9 -1.16 -1.32 -6.35
N HIS A 10 -1.16 -0.50 -7.42
CA HIS A 10 -2.29 0.33 -7.85
C HIS A 10 -2.57 0.14 -9.34
N TYR A 11 -2.86 -1.09 -9.77
CA TYR A 11 -3.21 -1.40 -11.16
C TYR A 11 -4.56 -0.78 -11.60
N SER A 12 -5.40 -0.35 -10.66
CA SER A 12 -6.63 0.43 -10.91
C SER A 12 -6.33 1.86 -11.38
N SER A 13 -5.12 2.36 -11.17
CA SER A 13 -4.69 3.71 -11.59
C SER A 13 -4.99 3.97 -13.07
N ARG A 14 -5.44 5.20 -13.40
CA ARG A 14 -5.69 5.68 -14.76
C ARG A 14 -4.47 5.54 -15.69
N GLN A 15 -3.27 5.46 -15.14
CA GLN A 15 -2.05 5.25 -15.93
C GLN A 15 -2.05 3.90 -16.66
N PHE A 16 -2.84 2.91 -16.20
CA PHE A 16 -3.02 1.61 -16.85
C PHE A 16 -4.24 1.54 -17.79
N ASP A 17 -5.03 2.59 -17.96
CA ASP A 17 -6.29 2.53 -18.73
C ASP A 17 -6.11 2.00 -20.14
N ALA A 18 -4.97 2.28 -20.78
CA ALA A 18 -4.70 1.88 -22.16
C ALA A 18 -4.38 0.38 -22.31
N ASP A 19 -3.83 -0.27 -21.28
CA ASP A 19 -3.26 -1.63 -21.41
C ASP A 19 -3.45 -2.50 -20.16
N ARG A 20 -4.24 -2.08 -19.17
CA ARG A 20 -4.48 -2.78 -17.89
C ARG A 20 -4.73 -4.28 -18.07
N ASP A 21 -5.63 -4.65 -18.98
CA ASP A 21 -5.97 -6.05 -19.20
C ASP A 21 -4.80 -6.86 -19.79
N ALA A 22 -3.94 -6.24 -20.57
CA ALA A 22 -2.74 -6.89 -21.08
C ALA A 22 -1.70 -7.09 -19.99
N VAL A 23 -1.51 -6.08 -19.12
CA VAL A 23 -0.64 -6.12 -17.96
C VAL A 23 -1.09 -7.23 -16.99
N MET A 24 -2.37 -7.24 -16.61
CA MET A 24 -2.91 -8.23 -15.67
C MET A 24 -2.77 -9.67 -16.18
N ARG A 25 -2.99 -9.91 -17.49
CA ARG A 25 -2.73 -11.23 -18.10
C ARG A 25 -1.25 -11.60 -18.05
N ALA A 26 -0.37 -10.66 -18.38
CA ALA A 26 1.07 -10.88 -18.35
C ALA A 26 1.59 -11.20 -16.95
N LEU A 27 1.02 -10.62 -15.88
CA LEU A 27 1.32 -10.96 -14.49
C LEU A 27 1.06 -12.44 -14.21
N GLY A 28 -0.14 -12.94 -14.53
CA GLY A 28 -0.50 -14.34 -14.32
C GLY A 28 0.39 -15.30 -15.13
N GLU A 29 0.67 -14.97 -16.39
CA GLU A 29 1.58 -15.74 -17.27
C GLU A 29 3.03 -15.69 -16.75
N GLY A 30 3.45 -14.58 -16.11
CA GLY A 30 4.76 -14.37 -15.52
C GLY A 30 4.97 -15.07 -14.17
N GLY A 31 3.93 -15.69 -13.61
CA GLY A 31 4.01 -16.45 -12.35
C GLY A 31 3.65 -15.62 -11.11
N VAL A 32 2.97 -14.48 -11.27
CA VAL A 32 2.33 -13.76 -10.17
C VAL A 32 1.05 -14.53 -9.80
N VAL A 33 0.95 -14.94 -8.54
CA VAL A 33 -0.15 -15.73 -8.01
C VAL A 33 -1.03 -14.94 -7.04
N GLY A 34 -0.59 -13.74 -6.67
CA GLY A 34 -1.34 -12.84 -5.83
C GLY A 34 -0.89 -11.38 -5.99
N VAL A 35 -1.84 -10.47 -5.90
CA VAL A 35 -1.64 -9.02 -5.88
C VAL A 35 -2.53 -8.46 -4.78
N LEU A 36 -1.99 -7.61 -3.92
CA LEU A 36 -2.78 -6.74 -3.08
C LEU A 36 -2.94 -5.39 -3.79
N GLU A 37 -4.12 -5.17 -4.34
CA GLU A 37 -4.52 -3.93 -5.00
C GLU A 37 -5.03 -2.95 -3.96
N CYS A 38 -4.39 -1.80 -3.81
CA CYS A 38 -4.67 -0.85 -2.75
C CYS A 38 -5.48 0.35 -3.26
N ALA A 39 -6.59 0.65 -2.58
CA ALA A 39 -7.32 1.90 -2.75
C ALA A 39 -6.61 3.03 -2.00
N THR A 40 -6.77 4.26 -2.48
CA THR A 40 -6.25 5.48 -1.85
C THR A 40 -7.36 6.37 -1.29
N HIS A 41 -8.61 6.16 -1.72
CA HIS A 41 -9.80 6.85 -1.24
C HIS A 41 -11.08 6.11 -1.72
N SER A 42 -12.26 6.54 -1.25
CA SER A 42 -13.53 5.86 -1.63
C SER A 42 -13.85 5.91 -3.12
N GLY A 43 -13.31 6.91 -3.83
CA GLY A 43 -13.58 7.09 -5.27
C GLY A 43 -12.91 6.04 -6.16
N ASP A 44 -11.80 5.45 -5.74
CA ASP A 44 -11.11 4.39 -6.49
C ASP A 44 -11.47 2.97 -5.98
N ALA A 45 -12.10 2.86 -4.81
CA ALA A 45 -12.46 1.58 -4.22
C ALA A 45 -13.28 0.67 -5.15
N ALA A 46 -14.17 1.27 -5.95
CA ALA A 46 -14.98 0.51 -6.92
C ALA A 46 -14.11 -0.13 -8.02
N ALA A 47 -13.10 0.58 -8.51
CA ALA A 47 -12.17 0.07 -9.53
C ALA A 47 -11.26 -1.02 -8.95
N VAL A 48 -10.83 -0.88 -7.71
CA VAL A 48 -10.07 -1.90 -6.96
C VAL A 48 -10.90 -3.19 -6.83
N LEU A 49 -12.15 -3.09 -6.40
CA LEU A 49 -13.05 -4.25 -6.29
C LEU A 49 -13.35 -4.88 -7.64
N GLU A 50 -13.54 -4.07 -8.70
CA GLU A 50 -13.74 -4.59 -10.06
C GLU A 50 -12.55 -5.46 -10.51
N LEU A 51 -11.31 -5.01 -10.25
CA LEU A 51 -10.12 -5.81 -10.55
C LEU A 51 -10.07 -7.10 -9.73
N ALA A 52 -10.37 -7.02 -8.44
CA ALA A 52 -10.38 -8.18 -7.56
C ALA A 52 -11.44 -9.23 -7.96
N HIS A 53 -12.61 -8.80 -8.43
CA HIS A 53 -13.63 -9.71 -8.96
C HIS A 53 -13.27 -10.28 -10.34
N LYS A 54 -12.56 -9.50 -11.17
CA LYS A 54 -12.20 -9.91 -12.54
C LYS A 54 -11.02 -10.89 -12.57
N TYR A 55 -10.05 -10.72 -11.69
CA TYR A 55 -8.83 -11.52 -11.67
C TYR A 55 -8.70 -12.29 -10.35
N PRO A 56 -8.80 -13.63 -10.35
CA PRO A 56 -8.83 -14.44 -9.12
C PRO A 56 -7.57 -14.34 -8.24
N PHE A 57 -6.48 -13.81 -8.76
CA PHE A 57 -5.24 -13.59 -8.03
C PHE A 57 -5.13 -12.16 -7.45
N VAL A 58 -6.12 -11.30 -7.69
CA VAL A 58 -6.16 -9.94 -7.13
C VAL A 58 -7.03 -9.93 -5.88
N HIS A 59 -6.52 -9.33 -4.83
CA HIS A 59 -7.19 -9.08 -3.57
C HIS A 59 -7.21 -7.59 -3.31
N ALA A 60 -8.23 -7.09 -2.64
CA ALA A 60 -8.42 -5.68 -2.37
C ALA A 60 -7.93 -5.31 -0.96
N ALA A 61 -7.28 -4.16 -0.85
CA ALA A 61 -7.15 -3.40 0.37
C ALA A 61 -7.89 -2.07 0.20
N LEU A 62 -8.73 -1.70 1.15
CA LEU A 62 -9.49 -0.45 1.11
C LEU A 62 -9.04 0.47 2.24
N GLY A 63 -8.80 1.73 1.91
CA GLY A 63 -8.35 2.74 2.86
C GLY A 63 -8.43 4.15 2.28
N ILE A 64 -8.10 5.13 3.12
CA ILE A 64 -7.95 6.54 2.74
C ILE A 64 -6.49 6.91 3.01
N HIS A 65 -5.75 7.14 1.93
CA HIS A 65 -4.36 7.55 1.97
C HIS A 65 -4.22 8.98 2.50
N PRO A 66 -3.17 9.33 3.25
CA PRO A 66 -2.99 10.68 3.79
C PRO A 66 -2.97 11.78 2.73
N GLU A 67 -2.43 11.53 1.54
CA GLU A 67 -2.44 12.53 0.45
C GLU A 67 -3.85 12.87 -0.03
N SER A 68 -4.83 11.98 0.12
CA SER A 68 -6.22 12.21 -0.25
C SER A 68 -6.89 13.32 0.56
N LEU A 69 -6.30 13.75 1.69
CA LEU A 69 -6.78 14.90 2.44
C LEU A 69 -6.58 16.24 1.69
N GLY A 70 -5.70 16.30 0.70
CA GLY A 70 -5.38 17.52 -0.05
C GLY A 70 -5.48 17.38 -1.57
N GLU A 71 -5.67 16.19 -2.09
CA GLU A 71 -5.79 15.97 -3.54
C GLU A 71 -7.19 16.38 -4.03
N GLU A 72 -7.26 17.33 -4.96
CA GLU A 72 -8.54 17.91 -5.41
C GLU A 72 -9.49 16.87 -6.02
N ASP A 73 -8.96 15.87 -6.71
CA ASP A 73 -9.73 14.81 -7.37
C ASP A 73 -10.08 13.65 -6.43
N ALA A 74 -9.45 13.57 -5.26
CA ALA A 74 -9.76 12.51 -4.30
C ALA A 74 -11.19 12.69 -3.75
N ALA A 75 -11.88 11.59 -3.53
CA ALA A 75 -13.25 11.63 -3.01
C ALA A 75 -13.35 12.36 -1.66
N THR A 76 -12.31 12.28 -0.84
CA THR A 76 -12.20 13.00 0.44
C THR A 76 -12.44 14.49 0.25
N VAL A 77 -11.83 15.10 -0.78
CA VAL A 77 -12.00 16.54 -1.09
C VAL A 77 -13.21 16.77 -2.00
N ALA A 78 -13.27 16.09 -3.15
CA ALA A 78 -14.26 16.33 -4.19
C ALA A 78 -15.69 15.99 -3.77
N THR A 79 -15.89 14.91 -3.03
CA THR A 79 -17.21 14.40 -2.66
C THR A 79 -17.56 14.71 -1.20
N TYR A 80 -16.59 14.55 -0.30
CA TYR A 80 -16.81 14.68 1.14
C TYR A 80 -16.32 16.01 1.73
N HIS A 81 -15.79 16.92 0.88
CA HIS A 81 -15.38 18.28 1.29
C HIS A 81 -14.39 18.31 2.47
N GLY A 82 -13.50 17.31 2.53
CA GLY A 82 -12.52 17.15 3.60
C GLY A 82 -13.03 16.39 4.83
N ASP A 83 -14.31 15.97 4.85
CA ASP A 83 -14.84 15.13 5.93
C ASP A 83 -14.50 13.66 5.71
N TRP A 84 -13.27 13.28 6.03
CA TRP A 84 -12.81 11.90 5.93
C TRP A 84 -13.59 10.93 6.83
N ARG A 85 -14.24 11.43 7.90
CA ARG A 85 -15.06 10.59 8.79
C ARG A 85 -16.33 10.14 8.08
N ALA A 86 -16.95 11.04 7.34
CA ALA A 86 -18.11 10.71 6.50
C ALA A 86 -17.70 9.74 5.37
N GLU A 87 -16.54 9.96 4.75
CA GLU A 87 -16.00 9.08 3.72
C GLU A 87 -15.73 7.67 4.26
N LEU A 88 -15.02 7.54 5.39
CA LEU A 88 -14.71 6.25 6.01
C LEU A 88 -15.99 5.51 6.40
N ALA A 89 -16.99 6.21 6.92
CA ALA A 89 -18.31 5.64 7.22
C ALA A 89 -19.01 5.13 5.96
N ALA A 90 -18.90 5.83 4.84
CA ALA A 90 -19.45 5.41 3.55
C ALA A 90 -18.71 4.22 2.94
N MET A 91 -17.40 4.09 3.18
CA MET A 91 -16.60 2.93 2.74
C MET A 91 -16.87 1.67 3.57
N ARG A 92 -17.29 1.80 4.82
CA ARG A 92 -17.46 0.69 5.75
C ARG A 92 -18.21 -0.52 5.17
N PRO A 93 -19.35 -0.38 4.47
CA PRO A 93 -20.07 -1.53 3.89
C PRO A 93 -19.29 -2.28 2.83
N LEU A 94 -18.28 -1.67 2.19
CA LEU A 94 -17.45 -2.32 1.17
C LEU A 94 -16.52 -3.39 1.76
N PHE A 95 -16.24 -3.33 3.05
CA PHE A 95 -15.42 -4.33 3.74
C PHE A 95 -16.14 -5.67 3.94
N ASP A 96 -17.46 -5.75 3.67
CA ASP A 96 -18.20 -7.01 3.65
C ASP A 96 -17.93 -7.82 2.37
N ASP A 97 -17.28 -7.22 1.36
CA ASP A 97 -16.90 -7.92 0.12
C ASP A 97 -15.75 -8.90 0.41
N PRO A 98 -15.91 -10.20 0.06
CA PRO A 98 -14.90 -11.22 0.35
C PRO A 98 -13.57 -11.04 -0.38
N ALA A 99 -13.51 -10.16 -1.39
CA ALA A 99 -12.27 -9.80 -2.06
C ALA A 99 -11.40 -8.85 -1.22
N VAL A 100 -12.00 -8.17 -0.22
CA VAL A 100 -11.29 -7.26 0.68
C VAL A 100 -10.61 -8.06 1.78
N ILE A 101 -9.29 -8.06 1.78
CA ILE A 101 -8.47 -8.83 2.74
C ILE A 101 -7.61 -7.95 3.65
N ALA A 102 -7.59 -6.65 3.45
CA ALA A 102 -6.79 -5.71 4.25
C ALA A 102 -7.45 -4.33 4.32
N VAL A 103 -7.08 -3.56 5.34
CA VAL A 103 -7.32 -2.12 5.40
C VAL A 103 -6.06 -1.42 4.87
N GLY A 104 -6.19 -0.66 3.78
CA GLY A 104 -5.06 -0.02 3.10
C GLY A 104 -5.45 0.57 1.73
N GLU A 105 -4.70 1.53 1.25
CA GLU A 105 -3.49 2.10 1.84
C GLU A 105 -3.84 3.14 2.89
N ILE A 106 -3.19 3.08 4.05
CA ILE A 106 -3.41 3.97 5.19
C ILE A 106 -2.07 4.40 5.77
N GLY A 107 -2.00 5.52 6.47
CA GLY A 107 -0.74 5.91 7.11
C GLY A 107 -0.52 7.40 7.24
N LEU A 108 0.76 7.80 7.25
CA LEU A 108 1.19 9.19 7.41
C LEU A 108 2.17 9.60 6.31
N ASP A 109 1.99 10.80 5.76
CA ASP A 109 2.91 11.43 4.79
C ASP A 109 3.16 12.89 5.19
N HIS A 110 4.36 13.17 5.71
CA HIS A 110 4.76 14.53 6.09
C HIS A 110 5.58 15.24 5.01
N HIS A 111 5.76 14.61 3.85
CA HIS A 111 6.44 15.23 2.72
C HIS A 111 5.61 16.37 2.12
N TRP A 112 4.28 16.24 2.13
CA TRP A 112 3.36 17.23 1.61
C TRP A 112 2.84 18.15 2.74
N PRO A 113 2.52 19.41 2.43
CA PRO A 113 2.05 20.37 3.43
C PRO A 113 0.58 20.13 3.82
N LEU A 114 0.25 18.93 4.23
CA LEU A 114 -1.08 18.50 4.66
C LEU A 114 -1.21 18.60 6.19
N PRO A 115 -2.42 18.77 6.74
CA PRO A 115 -2.64 18.87 8.17
C PRO A 115 -2.20 17.58 8.92
N ALA A 116 -1.10 17.65 9.66
CA ALA A 116 -0.53 16.48 10.36
C ALA A 116 -1.53 15.85 11.35
N GLN A 117 -2.29 16.66 12.09
CA GLN A 117 -3.28 16.17 13.06
C GLN A 117 -4.42 15.40 12.37
N GLU A 118 -4.89 15.89 11.21
CA GLU A 118 -5.93 15.18 10.45
C GLU A 118 -5.43 13.86 9.90
N GLN A 119 -4.18 13.79 9.42
CA GLN A 119 -3.56 12.53 9.01
C GLN A 119 -3.49 11.55 10.18
N TYR A 120 -3.05 12.04 11.34
CA TYR A 120 -2.93 11.21 12.55
C TYR A 120 -4.29 10.64 12.98
N ASP A 121 -5.33 11.50 13.08
CA ASP A 121 -6.69 11.11 13.46
C ASP A 121 -7.28 10.10 12.46
N LEU A 122 -7.06 10.32 11.15
CA LEU A 122 -7.51 9.43 10.08
C LEU A 122 -6.83 8.08 10.17
N PHE A 123 -5.50 8.06 10.34
CA PHE A 123 -4.75 6.82 10.45
C PHE A 123 -5.16 6.03 11.68
N GLU A 124 -5.31 6.70 12.84
CA GLU A 124 -5.80 6.08 14.07
C GLU A 124 -7.18 5.44 13.88
N ALA A 125 -8.12 6.15 13.25
CA ALA A 125 -9.46 5.64 13.00
C ALA A 125 -9.43 4.39 12.09
N GLN A 126 -8.54 4.35 11.11
CA GLN A 126 -8.41 3.20 10.21
C GLN A 126 -7.70 2.00 10.89
N LEU A 127 -6.77 2.24 11.82
CA LEU A 127 -6.22 1.18 12.67
C LEU A 127 -7.30 0.57 13.58
N GLN A 128 -8.18 1.40 14.14
CA GLN A 128 -9.33 0.93 14.92
C GLN A 128 -10.27 0.07 14.06
N LEU A 129 -10.57 0.53 12.84
CA LEU A 129 -11.38 -0.23 11.87
C LEU A 129 -10.74 -1.59 11.55
N ALA A 130 -9.43 -1.63 11.32
CA ALA A 130 -8.72 -2.88 11.05
C ALA A 130 -8.82 -3.87 12.23
N GLN A 131 -8.71 -3.38 13.48
CA GLN A 131 -8.92 -4.20 14.66
C GLN A 131 -10.35 -4.72 14.78
N GLU A 132 -11.34 -3.86 14.51
CA GLU A 132 -12.76 -4.19 14.56
C GLU A 132 -13.15 -5.30 13.58
N LEU A 133 -12.53 -5.24 12.37
CA LEU A 133 -12.77 -6.19 11.29
C LEU A 133 -11.85 -7.43 11.34
N ASP A 134 -10.87 -7.46 12.26
CA ASP A 134 -9.78 -8.46 12.31
C ASP A 134 -9.01 -8.57 10.98
N LEU A 135 -8.83 -7.45 10.27
CA LEU A 135 -8.10 -7.39 9.01
C LEU A 135 -6.65 -6.91 9.23
N PRO A 136 -5.69 -7.39 8.43
CA PRO A 136 -4.35 -6.82 8.38
C PRO A 136 -4.37 -5.43 7.71
N VAL A 137 -3.25 -4.71 7.83
CA VAL A 137 -3.08 -3.38 7.24
C VAL A 137 -1.97 -3.33 6.20
N SER A 138 -2.13 -2.45 5.19
CA SER A 138 -1.05 -1.99 4.31
C SER A 138 -0.77 -0.53 4.63
N VAL A 139 0.43 -0.24 5.17
CA VAL A 139 0.76 1.05 5.81
C VAL A 139 1.77 1.82 5.00
N HIS A 140 1.44 3.07 4.71
CA HIS A 140 2.29 4.10 4.14
C HIS A 140 3.01 4.89 5.22
N ASP A 141 4.31 5.15 5.05
CA ASP A 141 5.11 5.98 5.97
C ASP A 141 6.15 6.79 5.19
N ARG A 142 5.92 8.08 5.10
CA ARG A 142 6.87 8.99 4.46
C ARG A 142 7.17 10.19 5.34
N GLU A 143 8.43 10.27 5.81
CA GLU A 143 8.93 11.36 6.68
C GLU A 143 8.16 11.50 8.01
N ALA A 144 7.39 10.46 8.44
CA ALA A 144 6.50 10.47 9.61
C ALA A 144 6.82 9.37 10.64
N HIS A 145 8.01 8.74 10.55
CA HIS A 145 8.38 7.54 11.30
C HIS A 145 8.07 7.60 12.81
N ALA A 146 8.30 8.73 13.48
CA ALA A 146 8.13 8.83 14.93
C ALA A 146 6.68 8.65 15.36
N GLU A 147 5.77 9.40 14.75
CA GLU A 147 4.33 9.36 15.02
C GLU A 147 3.71 8.07 14.51
N MET A 148 4.15 7.59 13.34
CA MET A 148 3.78 6.29 12.80
C MET A 148 4.05 5.18 13.83
N TYR A 149 5.26 5.11 14.37
CA TYR A 149 5.62 4.04 15.31
C TYR A 149 4.93 4.19 16.68
N GLU A 150 4.52 5.39 17.07
CA GLU A 150 3.69 5.60 18.26
C GLU A 150 2.35 4.86 18.11
N LEU A 151 1.64 5.10 17.00
CA LEU A 151 0.37 4.42 16.70
C LEU A 151 0.55 2.91 16.53
N LEU A 152 1.59 2.46 15.82
CA LEU A 152 1.86 1.04 15.66
C LEU A 152 2.19 0.34 16.99
N ARG A 153 2.80 1.02 17.96
CA ARG A 153 3.01 0.49 19.32
C ARG A 153 1.70 0.35 20.09
N GLN A 154 0.81 1.30 19.93
CA GLN A 154 -0.49 1.32 20.60
C GLN A 154 -1.42 0.24 20.06
N TYR A 155 -1.57 0.17 18.73
CA TYR A 155 -2.56 -0.67 18.08
C TYR A 155 -2.05 -2.08 17.73
N ARG A 156 -0.74 -2.26 17.53
CA ARG A 156 -0.08 -3.53 17.16
C ARG A 156 -0.81 -4.27 16.03
N PRO A 157 -1.05 -3.63 14.88
CA PRO A 157 -1.73 -4.27 13.77
C PRO A 157 -0.89 -5.40 13.19
N ARG A 158 -1.54 -6.38 12.56
CA ARG A 158 -0.90 -7.30 11.63
C ARG A 158 -0.84 -6.62 10.26
N GLY A 159 0.16 -6.91 9.44
CA GLY A 159 0.20 -6.37 8.09
C GLY A 159 1.59 -6.06 7.58
N VAL A 160 1.66 -5.13 6.65
CA VAL A 160 2.89 -4.69 6.00
C VAL A 160 3.08 -3.18 6.14
N LEU A 161 4.30 -2.77 6.46
CA LEU A 161 4.75 -1.41 6.24
C LEU A 161 5.41 -1.40 4.86
N HIS A 162 4.68 -0.89 3.86
CA HIS A 162 5.12 -0.91 2.47
C HIS A 162 6.25 0.10 2.23
N CYS A 163 7.00 -0.10 1.16
CA CYS A 163 8.11 0.75 0.71
C CYS A 163 9.08 1.16 1.84
N TYR A 164 9.47 0.19 2.68
CA TYR A 164 10.17 0.46 3.93
C TYR A 164 11.44 1.28 3.75
N SER A 165 11.49 2.43 4.41
CA SER A 165 12.61 3.38 4.33
C SER A 165 13.23 3.75 5.69
N GLY A 166 12.75 3.13 6.78
CA GLY A 166 13.17 3.39 8.14
C GLY A 166 14.58 2.87 8.51
N SER A 167 14.90 2.91 9.80
CA SER A 167 16.18 2.43 10.33
C SER A 167 16.22 0.92 10.51
N ALA A 168 17.41 0.35 10.72
CA ALA A 168 17.57 -1.07 11.04
C ALA A 168 17.00 -1.41 12.43
N GLU A 169 17.10 -0.48 13.35
CA GLU A 169 16.57 -0.60 14.72
C GLU A 169 15.04 -0.66 14.71
N ASP A 170 14.41 0.21 13.90
CA ASP A 170 12.95 0.22 13.74
C ASP A 170 12.48 -1.05 13.02
N ALA A 171 13.20 -1.49 11.98
CA ALA A 171 12.93 -2.75 11.29
C ALA A 171 12.93 -3.94 12.25
N ALA A 172 13.95 -4.02 13.11
CA ALA A 172 14.04 -5.08 14.11
C ALA A 172 12.88 -5.05 15.09
N TRP A 173 12.46 -3.85 15.52
CA TRP A 173 11.32 -3.69 16.40
C TRP A 173 9.99 -4.08 15.69
N LEU A 174 9.74 -3.59 14.47
CA LEU A 174 8.54 -3.90 13.69
C LEU A 174 8.40 -5.40 13.44
N THR A 175 9.48 -6.04 12.98
CA THR A 175 9.48 -7.48 12.70
C THR A 175 9.31 -8.32 13.97
N ALA A 176 9.83 -7.88 15.12
CA ALA A 176 9.58 -8.51 16.41
C ALA A 176 8.10 -8.43 16.85
N GLN A 177 7.33 -7.47 16.31
CA GLN A 177 5.87 -7.39 16.49
C GLN A 177 5.09 -8.19 15.44
N GLY A 178 5.76 -8.82 14.47
CA GLY A 178 5.14 -9.58 13.40
C GLY A 178 4.73 -8.74 12.18
N MET A 179 5.10 -7.47 12.10
CA MET A 179 4.91 -6.65 10.90
C MET A 179 5.87 -7.09 9.80
N ALA A 180 5.35 -7.31 8.60
CA ALA A 180 6.15 -7.48 7.41
C ALA A 180 6.64 -6.11 6.89
N LEU A 181 7.77 -6.13 6.19
CA LEU A 181 8.35 -4.94 5.57
C LEU A 181 8.40 -5.14 4.05
N GLY A 182 7.83 -4.19 3.32
CA GLY A 182 7.76 -4.18 1.86
C GLY A 182 9.04 -3.64 1.23
N PHE A 183 9.51 -4.32 0.20
CA PHE A 183 10.68 -3.93 -0.57
C PHE A 183 10.38 -4.02 -2.06
N GLY A 184 10.35 -2.87 -2.72
CA GLY A 184 10.08 -2.70 -4.15
C GLY A 184 11.26 -2.11 -4.91
N GLY A 185 10.97 -1.45 -6.03
CA GLY A 185 11.96 -0.85 -6.92
C GLY A 185 12.90 0.15 -6.25
N ALA A 186 12.44 0.83 -5.20
CA ALA A 186 13.23 1.80 -4.45
C ALA A 186 14.56 1.25 -3.89
N VAL A 187 14.65 -0.04 -3.59
CA VAL A 187 15.90 -0.65 -3.08
C VAL A 187 17.03 -0.65 -4.10
N THR A 188 16.70 -0.48 -5.39
CA THR A 188 17.66 -0.45 -6.49
C THR A 188 18.25 0.94 -6.75
N TYR A 189 17.71 1.99 -6.14
CA TYR A 189 18.14 3.38 -6.40
C TYR A 189 19.55 3.65 -5.93
N LYS A 190 20.24 4.51 -6.71
CA LYS A 190 21.57 5.00 -6.30
C LYS A 190 21.44 5.68 -4.93
N GLY A 191 22.15 5.12 -3.94
CA GLY A 191 22.09 5.63 -2.57
C GLY A 191 21.19 4.84 -1.61
N ALA A 192 20.40 3.89 -2.06
CA ALA A 192 19.55 3.03 -1.23
C ALA A 192 20.32 2.04 -0.31
N LYS A 193 21.54 2.41 0.10
CA LYS A 193 22.41 1.56 0.96
C LYS A 193 21.76 1.18 2.29
N ARG A 194 20.87 2.05 2.81
CA ARG A 194 20.14 1.77 4.05
C ARG A 194 19.15 0.63 3.82
N ALA A 195 18.31 0.72 2.79
CA ALA A 195 17.32 -0.30 2.46
C ALA A 195 17.98 -1.68 2.24
N ALA A 196 19.10 -1.75 1.51
CA ALA A 196 19.84 -2.99 1.31
C ALA A 196 20.37 -3.60 2.63
N LYS A 197 20.83 -2.75 3.57
CA LYS A 197 21.28 -3.21 4.89
C LYS A 197 20.11 -3.75 5.72
N VAL A 198 18.98 -3.06 5.70
CA VAL A 198 17.78 -3.48 6.41
C VAL A 198 17.29 -4.81 5.85
N LEU A 199 17.16 -4.93 4.53
CA LEU A 199 16.74 -6.15 3.86
C LEU A 199 17.61 -7.37 4.24
N ALA A 200 18.91 -7.18 4.41
CA ALA A 200 19.83 -8.24 4.83
C ALA A 200 19.65 -8.68 6.30
N MET A 201 18.90 -7.92 7.11
CA MET A 201 18.68 -8.19 8.53
C MET A 201 17.26 -8.66 8.84
N VAL A 202 16.30 -8.34 7.98
CA VAL A 202 14.89 -8.71 8.16
C VAL A 202 14.73 -10.23 8.01
N PRO A 203 13.96 -10.89 8.91
CA PRO A 203 13.62 -12.30 8.73
C PRO A 203 12.97 -12.53 7.35
N HIS A 204 13.38 -13.58 6.64
CA HIS A 204 12.92 -13.83 5.26
C HIS A 204 11.39 -13.91 5.15
N GLU A 205 10.74 -14.46 6.17
CA GLU A 205 9.29 -14.59 6.27
C GLU A 205 8.55 -13.26 6.48
N LEU A 206 9.27 -12.19 6.83
CA LEU A 206 8.75 -10.84 7.05
C LEU A 206 9.31 -9.82 6.05
N ALA A 207 10.16 -10.25 5.12
CA ALA A 207 10.58 -9.44 3.98
C ALA A 207 9.69 -9.78 2.78
N VAL A 208 8.83 -8.86 2.37
CA VAL A 208 7.89 -9.09 1.27
C VAL A 208 8.24 -8.25 0.05
N LEU A 209 7.85 -8.74 -1.12
CA LEU A 209 8.09 -8.06 -2.40
C LEU A 209 6.84 -7.29 -2.80
N GLU A 210 7.07 -6.12 -3.37
CA GLU A 210 6.02 -5.26 -3.91
C GLU A 210 6.49 -4.52 -5.16
N THR A 211 5.54 -3.93 -5.90
CA THR A 211 5.88 -3.03 -7.00
C THR A 211 5.65 -1.57 -6.67
N ASP A 212 4.60 -1.28 -5.93
CA ASP A 212 4.03 0.07 -5.76
C ASP A 212 3.70 0.71 -7.13
N CYS A 213 3.40 -0.15 -8.13
CA CYS A 213 3.14 0.32 -9.49
C CYS A 213 1.84 1.15 -9.56
N PRO A 214 1.84 2.20 -10.38
CA PRO A 214 2.80 2.59 -11.43
C PRO A 214 4.01 3.39 -10.93
N TYR A 215 4.21 3.48 -9.63
CA TYR A 215 5.27 4.26 -8.99
C TYR A 215 6.55 3.43 -8.79
N MET A 216 7.60 4.05 -8.28
CA MET A 216 8.81 3.43 -7.72
C MET A 216 9.51 2.42 -8.63
N SER A 217 9.60 2.71 -9.94
CA SER A 217 10.27 1.86 -10.94
C SER A 217 11.72 1.54 -10.55
N PRO A 218 12.19 0.29 -10.68
CA PRO A 218 13.56 -0.07 -10.33
C PRO A 218 14.59 0.51 -11.31
N GLU A 219 15.79 0.87 -10.82
CA GLU A 219 16.92 1.18 -11.70
C GLU A 219 17.55 -0.12 -12.22
N PRO A 220 18.09 -0.17 -13.46
CA PRO A 220 18.22 0.91 -14.45
C PRO A 220 17.07 0.98 -15.46
N VAL A 221 15.90 0.42 -15.14
CA VAL A 221 14.78 0.38 -16.07
C VAL A 221 14.22 1.78 -16.22
N PRO A 222 14.20 2.36 -17.45
CA PRO A 222 13.66 3.69 -17.65
C PRO A 222 12.17 3.69 -17.30
N VAL A 223 11.71 4.79 -16.73
CA VAL A 223 10.32 5.03 -16.36
C VAL A 223 9.42 4.89 -17.58
N SER A 224 8.87 3.71 -17.78
CA SER A 224 7.69 3.47 -18.58
C SER A 224 6.65 2.92 -17.62
N TYR A 225 5.77 3.77 -17.14
CA TYR A 225 4.83 3.45 -16.06
C TYR A 225 3.91 2.26 -16.36
N THR A 226 3.79 1.87 -17.62
CA THR A 226 2.82 0.87 -18.07
C THR A 226 3.34 -0.56 -18.15
N HIS A 227 4.63 -0.82 -17.87
CA HIS A 227 5.21 -2.15 -18.10
C HIS A 227 6.08 -2.69 -16.95
N LEU A 228 6.11 -2.01 -15.81
CA LEU A 228 6.89 -2.44 -14.64
C LEU A 228 6.05 -3.32 -13.74
N THR A 229 6.13 -4.59 -14.02
CA THR A 229 5.53 -5.65 -13.21
C THR A 229 6.64 -6.45 -12.52
N LEU A 230 6.33 -7.17 -11.45
CA LEU A 230 7.28 -8.05 -10.75
C LEU A 230 8.09 -8.98 -11.68
N PRO A 231 7.55 -9.55 -12.78
CA PRO A 231 8.33 -10.31 -13.74
C PRO A 231 9.44 -9.50 -14.42
N THR A 232 9.34 -8.17 -14.46
CA THR A 232 10.36 -7.27 -15.03
C THR A 232 11.44 -6.92 -14.00
N ILE A 233 11.13 -7.03 -12.72
CA ILE A 233 12.03 -6.74 -11.59
C ILE A 233 12.88 -7.97 -11.21
N ALA A 234 12.40 -9.15 -11.52
CA ALA A 234 13.07 -10.43 -11.29
C ALA A 234 14.03 -10.76 -12.45
#